data_45a4d7460a59aae7703e8f4f6226eb07
#
_entry.id   45a4d7460a59aae7703e8f4f6226eb07
#
_cell.length_a   1.000
_cell.length_b   1.000
_cell.length_c   1.000
_cell.angle_alpha   90.00
_cell.angle_beta   90.00
_cell.angle_gamma   90.00
#
_symmetry.space_group_name_H-M   'P 1'
#
loop_
_entity.id
_entity.type
_entity.pdbx_description
1 polymer ?
#
loop_
_entity_poly.entity_id
_entity_poly.type
_entity_poly.pdbx_seq_one_letter_code
_entity_poly.pdbx_strand_id
1 'polypeptide(L)'
;QQNFKTPEGNYGELVKKLRQKVAERPTDLEGLKLLAGIEAKIGNIDEAVKAQQQFLQVLGDSASDLDFFNYADLLINQVDGIVSPEAENALRTALRINPQNGGAKYYIGLMLAQNDRPDLALRLWKQLLKTDNLEAPWIPLIRDDIERLAVLAGDTKFELPSIELTPGPTAEDVDNASQMSNEERQEMIRGMVSRLSERLSTDGGSPNEWARLINALGVL
;
A
#
# COMPACT_ATOMS: atom_id res chain seq x y z
N GLN A 1 12.52 -35.11 -19.29
CA GLN A 1 12.91 -34.18 -18.22
C GLN A 1 13.28 -32.84 -18.89
N GLN A 2 12.32 -31.93 -18.99
CA GLN A 2 12.58 -30.55 -19.42
C GLN A 2 13.06 -29.77 -18.20
N ASN A 3 14.35 -29.43 -18.20
CA ASN A 3 14.96 -28.52 -17.25
C ASN A 3 14.35 -27.13 -17.46
N PHE A 4 13.38 -26.74 -16.66
CA PHE A 4 12.98 -25.34 -16.52
C PHE A 4 14.16 -24.61 -15.85
N LYS A 5 15.00 -23.95 -16.67
CA LYS A 5 15.94 -22.93 -16.19
C LYS A 5 15.09 -21.81 -15.58
N THR A 6 15.14 -21.66 -14.26
CA THR A 6 14.59 -20.50 -13.55
C THR A 6 15.13 -19.19 -14.15
N PRO A 7 14.33 -18.13 -14.23
CA PRO A 7 14.72 -16.85 -14.86
C PRO A 7 15.87 -16.10 -14.14
N GLU A 8 16.38 -16.61 -13.03
CA GLU A 8 17.40 -15.95 -12.19
C GLU A 8 18.67 -15.53 -12.93
N GLY A 9 19.11 -16.29 -13.94
CA GLY A 9 20.30 -15.94 -14.72
C GLY A 9 20.16 -14.68 -15.59
N ASN A 10 18.94 -14.27 -15.94
CA ASN A 10 18.70 -13.14 -16.83
C ASN A 10 18.46 -11.84 -16.05
N TYR A 11 17.93 -11.91 -14.82
CA TYR A 11 17.68 -10.72 -13.98
C TYR A 11 18.98 -10.06 -13.53
N GLY A 12 19.99 -10.81 -13.11
CA GLY A 12 21.29 -10.27 -12.67
C GLY A 12 21.98 -9.45 -13.75
N GLU A 13 21.97 -9.92 -14.99
CA GLU A 13 22.57 -9.20 -16.15
C GLU A 13 21.76 -7.93 -16.49
N LEU A 14 20.43 -7.98 -16.39
CA LEU A 14 19.56 -6.81 -16.63
C LEU A 14 19.79 -5.74 -15.57
N VAL A 15 19.85 -6.13 -14.30
CA VAL A 15 20.13 -5.19 -13.19
C VAL A 15 21.51 -4.55 -13.35
N LYS A 16 22.52 -5.34 -13.70
CA LYS A 16 23.88 -4.82 -13.97
C LYS A 16 23.90 -3.78 -15.10
N LYS A 17 23.19 -4.06 -16.20
CA LYS A 17 23.04 -3.10 -17.31
C LYS A 17 22.29 -1.84 -16.90
N LEU A 18 21.26 -1.98 -16.05
CA LEU A 18 20.51 -0.84 -15.54
C LEU A 18 21.36 0.05 -14.63
N ARG A 19 22.14 -0.56 -13.70
CA ARG A 19 23.12 0.16 -12.87
C ARG A 19 24.11 0.95 -13.72
N GLN A 20 24.64 0.33 -14.76
CA GLN A 20 25.58 1.01 -15.68
C GLN A 20 24.91 2.20 -16.37
N LYS A 21 23.70 2.01 -16.92
CA LYS A 21 22.97 3.10 -17.57
C LYS A 21 22.65 4.26 -16.63
N VAL A 22 22.24 3.96 -15.40
CA VAL A 22 21.98 4.99 -14.39
C VAL A 22 23.28 5.72 -14.01
N ALA A 23 24.40 4.99 -13.90
CA ALA A 23 25.71 5.62 -13.65
C ALA A 23 26.15 6.55 -14.79
N GLU A 24 25.85 6.20 -16.05
CA GLU A 24 26.11 7.04 -17.23
C GLU A 24 25.17 8.25 -17.31
N ARG A 25 23.95 8.14 -16.73
CA ARG A 25 22.91 9.18 -16.74
C ARG A 25 22.35 9.40 -15.34
N PRO A 26 23.10 10.03 -14.45
CA PRO A 26 22.75 10.13 -13.02
C PRO A 26 21.51 10.98 -12.72
N THR A 27 20.97 11.68 -13.71
CA THR A 27 19.73 12.47 -13.61
C THR A 27 18.54 11.85 -14.34
N ASP A 28 18.68 10.61 -14.82
CA ASP A 28 17.59 9.89 -15.48
C ASP A 28 16.58 9.40 -14.43
N LEU A 29 15.49 10.15 -14.25
CA LEU A 29 14.45 9.86 -13.26
C LEU A 29 13.79 8.49 -13.47
N GLU A 30 13.52 8.12 -14.72
CA GLU A 30 12.92 6.81 -15.01
C GLU A 30 13.87 5.67 -14.68
N GLY A 31 15.15 5.84 -15.03
CA GLY A 31 16.19 4.87 -14.70
C GLY A 31 16.38 4.71 -13.20
N LEU A 32 16.43 5.81 -12.43
CA LEU A 32 16.57 5.80 -10.98
C LEU A 32 15.37 5.15 -10.28
N LYS A 33 14.15 5.49 -10.68
CA LYS A 33 12.93 4.92 -10.14
C LYS A 33 12.85 3.41 -10.39
N LEU A 34 13.16 3.00 -11.63
CA LEU A 34 13.20 1.58 -12.00
C LEU A 34 14.27 0.82 -11.21
N LEU A 35 15.46 1.40 -11.06
CA LEU A 35 16.56 0.81 -10.30
C LEU A 35 16.17 0.61 -8.83
N ALA A 36 15.64 1.63 -8.16
CA ALA A 36 15.20 1.54 -6.78
C ALA A 36 14.17 0.39 -6.59
N GLY A 37 13.16 0.31 -7.47
CA GLY A 37 12.13 -0.72 -7.39
C GLY A 37 12.66 -2.13 -7.66
N ILE A 38 13.59 -2.32 -8.58
CA ILE A 38 14.17 -3.64 -8.88
C ILE A 38 15.11 -4.07 -7.76
N GLU A 39 15.99 -3.17 -7.27
CA GLU A 39 16.90 -3.47 -6.17
C GLU A 39 16.14 -3.89 -4.91
N ALA A 40 15.05 -3.19 -4.58
CA ALA A 40 14.17 -3.56 -3.47
C ALA A 40 13.57 -4.96 -3.65
N LYS A 41 13.07 -5.28 -4.86
CA LYS A 41 12.45 -6.59 -5.16
C LYS A 41 13.42 -7.77 -5.05
N ILE A 42 14.70 -7.55 -5.36
CA ILE A 42 15.73 -8.60 -5.25
C ILE A 42 16.44 -8.61 -3.90
N GLY A 43 15.98 -7.78 -2.94
CA GLY A 43 16.50 -7.72 -1.58
C GLY A 43 17.76 -6.88 -1.39
N ASN A 44 18.23 -6.17 -2.40
CA ASN A 44 19.37 -5.26 -2.31
C ASN A 44 18.93 -3.89 -1.76
N ILE A 45 18.46 -3.88 -0.51
CA ILE A 45 17.83 -2.70 0.08
C ILE A 45 18.76 -1.49 0.13
N ASP A 46 20.06 -1.68 0.43
CA ASP A 46 21.04 -0.58 0.44
C ASP A 46 21.15 0.13 -0.92
N GLU A 47 21.14 -0.63 -2.01
CA GLU A 47 21.20 -0.05 -3.36
C GLU A 47 19.87 0.60 -3.75
N ALA A 48 18.75 0.03 -3.29
CA ALA A 48 17.42 0.63 -3.48
C ALA A 48 17.32 1.99 -2.77
N VAL A 49 17.80 2.09 -1.52
CA VAL A 49 17.86 3.34 -0.74
C VAL A 49 18.68 4.40 -1.49
N LYS A 50 19.89 4.04 -1.97
CA LYS A 50 20.75 4.97 -2.73
C LYS A 50 20.08 5.49 -3.99
N ALA A 51 19.47 4.59 -4.76
CA ALA A 51 18.78 4.96 -6.00
C ALA A 51 17.57 5.86 -5.72
N GLN A 52 16.78 5.56 -4.69
CA GLN A 52 15.62 6.38 -4.30
C GLN A 52 16.06 7.74 -3.74
N GLN A 53 17.14 7.80 -2.97
CA GLN A 53 17.70 9.05 -2.48
C GLN A 53 18.15 9.95 -3.63
N GLN A 54 18.87 9.37 -4.60
CA GLN A 54 19.29 10.12 -5.80
C GLN A 54 18.10 10.57 -6.63
N PHE A 55 17.08 9.75 -6.77
CA PHE A 55 15.83 10.10 -7.43
C PHE A 55 15.18 11.34 -6.78
N LEU A 56 15.08 11.36 -5.44
CA LEU A 56 14.55 12.50 -4.70
C LEU A 56 15.40 13.77 -4.89
N GLN A 57 16.74 13.64 -4.91
CA GLN A 57 17.65 14.75 -5.14
C GLN A 57 17.44 15.38 -6.54
N VAL A 58 17.25 14.54 -7.56
CA VAL A 58 17.01 15.01 -8.94
C VAL A 58 15.63 15.66 -9.07
N LEU A 59 14.59 15.12 -8.42
CA LEU A 59 13.24 15.68 -8.41
C LEU A 59 13.16 17.03 -7.68
N GLY A 60 13.94 17.19 -6.61
CA GLY A 60 13.89 18.39 -5.77
C GLY A 60 12.48 18.69 -5.28
N ASP A 61 12.01 19.91 -5.48
CA ASP A 61 10.69 20.37 -5.04
C ASP A 61 9.50 19.71 -5.78
N SER A 62 9.77 18.97 -6.85
CA SER A 62 8.74 18.24 -7.61
C SER A 62 8.42 16.86 -7.04
N ALA A 63 9.12 16.44 -5.98
CA ALA A 63 8.90 15.14 -5.35
C ALA A 63 7.53 15.08 -4.66
N SER A 64 6.80 13.98 -4.89
CA SER A 64 5.49 13.74 -4.33
C SER A 64 5.56 13.13 -2.91
N ASP A 65 4.44 13.08 -2.22
CA ASP A 65 4.30 12.39 -0.94
C ASP A 65 4.64 10.89 -1.06
N LEU A 66 4.28 10.26 -2.18
CA LEU A 66 4.60 8.85 -2.44
C LEU A 66 6.10 8.63 -2.63
N ASP A 67 6.83 9.55 -3.22
CA ASP A 67 8.27 9.43 -3.40
C ASP A 67 9.01 9.47 -2.06
N PHE A 68 8.59 10.34 -1.15
CA PHE A 68 9.10 10.39 0.22
C PHE A 68 8.65 9.19 1.06
N PHE A 69 7.42 8.74 0.90
CA PHE A 69 6.93 7.53 1.55
C PHE A 69 7.74 6.30 1.12
N ASN A 70 7.98 6.11 -0.18
CA ASN A 70 8.78 5.00 -0.70
C ASN A 70 10.23 5.04 -0.16
N TYR A 71 10.79 6.23 0.00
CA TYR A 71 12.12 6.37 0.61
C TYR A 71 12.12 5.96 2.08
N ALA A 72 11.12 6.39 2.84
CA ALA A 72 10.98 6.01 4.23
C ALA A 72 10.76 4.50 4.39
N ASP A 73 9.94 3.89 3.55
CA ASP A 73 9.69 2.45 3.54
C ASP A 73 10.98 1.65 3.32
N LEU A 74 11.81 2.06 2.35
CA LEU A 74 13.12 1.46 2.11
C LEU A 74 14.07 1.60 3.31
N LEU A 75 14.13 2.79 3.94
CA LEU A 75 14.94 3.02 5.13
C LEU A 75 14.50 2.16 6.32
N ILE A 76 13.19 1.98 6.50
CA ILE A 76 12.62 1.13 7.56
C ILE A 76 12.95 -0.34 7.29
N ASN A 77 12.81 -0.78 6.04
CA ASN A 77 13.16 -2.15 5.64
C ASN A 77 14.67 -2.43 5.77
N GLN A 78 15.52 -1.43 5.56
CA GLN A 78 16.98 -1.54 5.72
C GLN A 78 17.41 -1.89 7.15
N VAL A 79 16.60 -1.52 8.15
CA VAL A 79 16.88 -1.72 9.57
C VAL A 79 15.78 -2.56 10.27
N ASP A 80 15.28 -3.57 9.58
CA ASP A 80 14.37 -4.57 10.10
C ASP A 80 13.11 -3.99 10.78
N GLY A 81 12.51 -2.96 10.19
CA GLY A 81 11.25 -2.38 10.65
C GLY A 81 11.38 -1.26 11.69
N ILE A 82 12.60 -0.83 12.03
CA ILE A 82 12.80 0.30 12.94
C ILE A 82 12.65 1.62 12.17
N VAL A 83 11.86 2.54 12.73
CA VAL A 83 11.72 3.88 12.13
C VAL A 83 12.88 4.77 12.62
N SER A 84 13.91 4.89 11.79
CA SER A 84 15.06 5.74 12.04
C SER A 84 14.69 7.24 11.98
N PRO A 85 15.50 8.15 12.54
CA PRO A 85 15.27 9.59 12.43
C PRO A 85 15.20 10.08 10.97
N GLU A 86 15.94 9.46 10.06
CA GLU A 86 15.89 9.78 8.63
C GLU A 86 14.57 9.34 8.00
N ALA A 87 14.11 8.11 8.31
CA ALA A 87 12.80 7.63 7.88
C ALA A 87 11.68 8.51 8.43
N GLU A 88 11.73 8.89 9.72
CA GLU A 88 10.77 9.81 10.33
C GLU A 88 10.70 11.14 9.56
N ASN A 89 11.84 11.72 9.19
CA ASN A 89 11.88 12.99 8.46
C ASN A 89 11.23 12.85 7.07
N ALA A 90 11.48 11.75 6.37
CA ALA A 90 10.85 11.46 5.09
C ALA A 90 9.33 11.28 5.24
N LEU A 91 8.87 10.53 6.26
CA LEU A 91 7.43 10.36 6.56
C LEU A 91 6.74 11.69 6.89
N ARG A 92 7.38 12.53 7.69
CA ARG A 92 6.86 13.87 8.01
C ARG A 92 6.77 14.75 6.77
N THR A 93 7.74 14.64 5.85
CA THR A 93 7.69 15.35 4.56
C THR A 93 6.55 14.84 3.69
N ALA A 94 6.36 13.52 3.60
CA ALA A 94 5.22 12.93 2.90
C ALA A 94 3.88 13.46 3.47
N LEU A 95 3.72 13.50 4.80
CA LEU A 95 2.50 13.99 5.44
C LEU A 95 2.30 15.51 5.30
N ARG A 96 3.38 16.28 5.15
CA ARG A 96 3.29 17.73 4.86
C ARG A 96 2.76 17.98 3.45
N ILE A 97 3.15 17.15 2.48
CA ILE A 97 2.67 17.23 1.10
C ILE A 97 1.23 16.71 1.01
N ASN A 98 0.99 15.52 1.58
CA ASN A 98 -0.32 14.89 1.60
C ASN A 98 -0.68 14.39 3.01
N PRO A 99 -1.44 15.16 3.78
CA PRO A 99 -1.87 14.77 5.14
C PRO A 99 -2.74 13.51 5.18
N GLN A 100 -3.20 13.00 4.03
CA GLN A 100 -4.01 11.78 3.93
C GLN A 100 -3.20 10.54 3.50
N ASN A 101 -1.87 10.63 3.39
CA ASN A 101 -1.04 9.47 3.11
C ASN A 101 -1.14 8.44 4.25
N GLY A 102 -1.92 7.37 4.04
CA GLY A 102 -2.23 6.34 5.05
C GLY A 102 -1.00 5.53 5.44
N GLY A 103 -0.13 5.19 4.47
CA GLY A 103 1.12 4.48 4.74
C GLY A 103 2.08 5.27 5.62
N ALA A 104 2.20 6.58 5.37
CA ALA A 104 3.02 7.45 6.22
C ALA A 104 2.43 7.57 7.64
N LYS A 105 1.10 7.67 7.79
CA LYS A 105 0.44 7.63 9.10
C LYS A 105 0.69 6.31 9.83
N TYR A 106 0.64 5.18 9.11
CA TYR A 106 0.92 3.87 9.68
C TYR A 106 2.31 3.83 10.31
N TYR A 107 3.35 4.22 9.55
CA TYR A 107 4.73 4.22 10.04
C TYR A 107 4.98 5.25 11.14
N ILE A 108 4.33 6.41 11.13
CA ILE A 108 4.36 7.34 12.28
C ILE A 108 3.74 6.68 13.51
N GLY A 109 2.65 5.95 13.37
CA GLY A 109 2.08 5.15 14.46
C GLY A 109 3.06 4.10 14.99
N LEU A 110 3.73 3.37 14.09
CA LEU A 110 4.77 2.40 14.45
C LEU A 110 5.92 3.05 15.20
N MET A 111 6.43 4.19 14.72
CA MET A 111 7.47 4.97 15.39
C MET A 111 7.05 5.37 16.81
N LEU A 112 5.82 5.84 16.99
CA LEU A 112 5.29 6.21 18.31
C LEU A 112 5.25 5.00 19.25
N ALA A 113 4.84 3.84 18.75
CA ALA A 113 4.85 2.60 19.53
C ALA A 113 6.28 2.17 19.93
N GLN A 114 7.25 2.31 19.02
CA GLN A 114 8.68 2.02 19.27
C GLN A 114 9.30 2.99 20.28
N ASN A 115 8.77 4.20 20.42
CA ASN A 115 9.24 5.24 21.32
C ASN A 115 8.39 5.38 22.62
N ASP A 116 7.83 4.27 23.12
CA ASP A 116 7.05 4.19 24.35
C ASP A 116 5.83 5.14 24.38
N ARG A 117 5.21 5.42 23.23
CA ARG A 117 4.01 6.23 23.11
C ARG A 117 2.84 5.43 22.52
N PRO A 118 2.48 4.27 23.13
CA PRO A 118 1.38 3.43 22.67
C PRO A 118 0.04 4.17 22.64
N ASP A 119 -0.15 5.17 23.51
CA ASP A 119 -1.33 6.02 23.58
C ASP A 119 -1.58 6.82 22.30
N LEU A 120 -0.52 7.39 21.73
CA LEU A 120 -0.60 8.16 20.49
C LEU A 120 -0.67 7.24 19.26
N ALA A 121 0.11 6.15 19.26
CA ALA A 121 0.08 5.15 18.22
C ALA A 121 -1.33 4.55 18.07
N LEU A 122 -1.96 4.14 19.17
CA LEU A 122 -3.31 3.60 19.20
C LEU A 122 -4.34 4.60 18.64
N ARG A 123 -4.24 5.88 19.02
CA ARG A 123 -5.14 6.92 18.51
C ARG A 123 -5.04 7.06 16.99
N LEU A 124 -3.81 7.08 16.46
CA LEU A 124 -3.56 7.22 15.04
C LEU A 124 -4.04 6.00 14.25
N TRP A 125 -3.75 4.79 14.72
CA TRP A 125 -4.18 3.56 14.07
C TRP A 125 -5.69 3.33 14.15
N LYS A 126 -6.34 3.70 15.26
CA LYS A 126 -7.81 3.73 15.34
C LYS A 126 -8.42 4.65 14.28
N GLN A 127 -7.79 5.78 14.01
CA GLN A 127 -8.24 6.70 12.97
C GLN A 127 -8.08 6.07 11.57
N LEU A 128 -6.93 5.43 11.28
CA LEU A 128 -6.70 4.74 10.00
C LEU A 128 -7.74 3.65 9.74
N LEU A 129 -8.05 2.82 10.75
CA LEU A 129 -9.07 1.77 10.62
C LEU A 129 -10.48 2.31 10.33
N LYS A 130 -10.76 3.60 10.65
CA LYS A 130 -12.07 4.22 10.40
C LYS A 130 -12.15 4.94 9.06
N THR A 131 -11.04 5.50 8.58
CA THR A 131 -11.05 6.48 7.50
C THR A 131 -10.32 6.04 6.25
N ASP A 132 -9.47 5.01 6.36
CA ASP A 132 -8.63 4.57 5.25
C ASP A 132 -9.29 3.44 4.44
N ASN A 133 -8.70 3.17 3.28
CA ASN A 133 -9.11 2.03 2.46
C ASN A 133 -8.78 0.72 3.20
N LEU A 134 -9.81 -0.09 3.46
CA LEU A 134 -9.66 -1.38 4.14
C LEU A 134 -8.78 -2.39 3.38
N GLU A 135 -8.56 -2.17 2.08
CA GLU A 135 -7.66 -2.98 1.24
C GLU A 135 -6.21 -2.47 1.26
N ALA A 136 -5.93 -1.37 1.98
CA ALA A 136 -4.58 -0.82 2.05
C ALA A 136 -3.63 -1.79 2.77
N PRO A 137 -2.36 -1.91 2.29
CA PRO A 137 -1.41 -2.93 2.78
C PRO A 137 -1.12 -2.87 4.28
N TRP A 138 -1.24 -1.71 4.89
CA TRP A 138 -1.00 -1.50 6.32
C TRP A 138 -2.20 -1.89 7.21
N ILE A 139 -3.41 -2.01 6.67
CA ILE A 139 -4.59 -2.35 7.47
C ILE A 139 -4.48 -3.73 8.14
N PRO A 140 -4.10 -4.81 7.46
CA PRO A 140 -3.84 -6.09 8.12
C PRO A 140 -2.79 -5.98 9.23
N LEU A 141 -1.69 -5.26 8.98
CA LEU A 141 -0.60 -5.07 9.96
C LEU A 141 -1.09 -4.34 11.22
N ILE A 142 -1.91 -3.29 11.04
CA ILE A 142 -2.54 -2.60 12.17
C ILE A 142 -3.44 -3.55 12.96
N ARG A 143 -4.26 -4.35 12.27
CA ARG A 143 -5.21 -5.25 12.91
C ARG A 143 -4.53 -6.34 13.74
N ASP A 144 -3.39 -6.84 13.27
CA ASP A 144 -2.61 -7.87 13.96
C ASP A 144 -1.99 -7.33 15.27
N ASP A 145 -1.64 -6.04 15.33
CA ASP A 145 -0.91 -5.46 16.45
C ASP A 145 -1.75 -4.56 17.38
N ILE A 146 -2.90 -4.05 16.93
CA ILE A 146 -3.62 -2.97 17.62
C ILE A 146 -4.19 -3.39 18.98
N GLU A 147 -4.59 -4.65 19.14
CA GLU A 147 -5.10 -5.15 20.43
C GLU A 147 -3.98 -5.17 21.49
N ARG A 148 -2.79 -5.63 21.11
CA ARG A 148 -1.61 -5.59 21.96
C ARG A 148 -1.23 -4.15 22.29
N LEU A 149 -1.29 -3.26 21.31
CA LEU A 149 -1.03 -1.83 21.49
C LEU A 149 -2.05 -1.17 22.43
N ALA A 150 -3.32 -1.56 22.35
CA ALA A 150 -4.38 -1.05 23.24
C ALA A 150 -4.12 -1.42 24.70
N VAL A 151 -3.70 -2.66 24.97
CA VAL A 151 -3.29 -3.09 26.32
C VAL A 151 -2.12 -2.23 26.84
N LEU A 152 -1.09 -2.02 26.02
CA LEU A 152 0.05 -1.19 26.39
C LEU A 152 -0.34 0.30 26.62
N ALA A 153 -1.34 0.78 25.88
CA ALA A 153 -1.90 2.12 26.06
C ALA A 153 -2.87 2.26 27.25
N GLY A 154 -3.16 1.15 27.97
CA GLY A 154 -4.11 1.13 29.07
C GLY A 154 -5.59 1.12 28.66
N ASP A 155 -5.90 0.93 27.37
CA ASP A 155 -7.26 0.82 26.86
C ASP A 155 -7.73 -0.65 26.87
N THR A 156 -8.11 -1.11 28.07
CA THR A 156 -8.56 -2.51 28.29
C THR A 156 -9.97 -2.79 27.76
N LYS A 157 -10.67 -1.77 27.26
CA LYS A 157 -12.02 -1.88 26.67
C LYS A 157 -12.01 -1.73 25.16
N PHE A 158 -10.83 -1.71 24.58
CA PHE A 158 -10.71 -1.64 23.12
C PHE A 158 -11.29 -2.90 22.48
N GLU A 159 -12.20 -2.71 21.55
CA GLU A 159 -12.71 -3.75 20.68
C GLU A 159 -12.30 -3.41 19.23
N LEU A 160 -11.72 -4.40 18.57
CA LEU A 160 -11.33 -4.25 17.16
C LEU A 160 -12.59 -4.06 16.30
N PRO A 161 -12.72 -2.96 15.54
CA PRO A 161 -13.86 -2.77 14.66
C PRO A 161 -14.03 -3.97 13.72
N SER A 162 -15.24 -4.56 13.70
CA SER A 162 -15.57 -5.56 12.70
C SER A 162 -15.46 -4.92 11.33
N ILE A 163 -14.75 -5.57 10.42
CA ILE A 163 -14.84 -5.20 9.01
C ILE A 163 -16.19 -5.76 8.54
N GLU A 164 -17.18 -4.90 8.38
CA GLU A 164 -18.31 -5.26 7.53
C GLU A 164 -17.77 -5.32 6.08
N LEU A 165 -17.14 -6.45 5.78
CA LEU A 165 -16.91 -6.80 4.39
C LEU A 165 -18.29 -6.92 3.78
N THR A 166 -18.70 -5.95 2.97
CA THR A 166 -19.79 -6.21 2.03
C THR A 166 -19.37 -7.48 1.29
N PRO A 167 -20.13 -8.59 1.43
CA PRO A 167 -19.71 -9.86 0.89
C PRO A 167 -19.42 -9.66 -0.61
N GLY A 168 -18.16 -9.85 -0.98
CA GLY A 168 -17.84 -10.07 -2.39
C GLY A 168 -18.53 -11.36 -2.87
N PRO A 169 -18.51 -11.66 -4.17
CA PRO A 169 -19.09 -12.88 -4.67
C PRO A 169 -18.51 -14.07 -3.90
N THR A 170 -19.36 -14.94 -3.39
CA THR A 170 -18.98 -16.17 -2.72
C THR A 170 -18.30 -17.12 -3.72
N ALA A 171 -17.59 -18.14 -3.20
CA ALA A 171 -17.04 -19.18 -4.08
C ALA A 171 -18.14 -19.84 -4.93
N GLU A 172 -19.35 -19.96 -4.39
CA GLU A 172 -20.54 -20.47 -5.08
C GLU A 172 -21.03 -19.51 -6.18
N ASP A 173 -20.98 -18.20 -5.95
CA ASP A 173 -21.29 -17.19 -6.97
C ASP A 173 -20.28 -17.23 -8.13
N VAL A 174 -18.99 -17.44 -7.82
CA VAL A 174 -17.93 -17.57 -8.83
C VAL A 174 -18.09 -18.86 -9.65
N ASP A 175 -18.40 -19.98 -9.00
CA ASP A 175 -18.67 -21.26 -9.67
C ASP A 175 -19.92 -21.18 -10.56
N ASN A 176 -21.00 -20.60 -10.07
CA ASN A 176 -22.22 -20.35 -10.84
C ASN A 176 -21.94 -19.44 -12.04
N ALA A 177 -21.18 -18.35 -11.84
CA ALA A 177 -20.79 -17.44 -12.93
C ALA A 177 -19.91 -18.12 -13.99
N SER A 178 -19.11 -19.11 -13.62
CA SER A 178 -18.25 -19.86 -14.55
C SER A 178 -19.06 -20.77 -15.49
N GLN A 179 -20.26 -21.18 -15.07
CA GLN A 179 -21.17 -22.06 -15.83
C GLN A 179 -22.18 -21.27 -16.69
N MET A 180 -22.26 -19.94 -16.50
CA MET A 180 -23.15 -19.07 -17.25
C MET A 180 -22.60 -18.72 -18.63
N SER A 181 -23.51 -18.52 -19.60
CA SER A 181 -23.15 -17.90 -20.88
C SER A 181 -22.66 -16.46 -20.68
N ASN A 182 -21.99 -15.91 -21.68
CA ASN A 182 -21.51 -14.52 -21.63
C ASN A 182 -22.66 -13.52 -21.44
N GLU A 183 -23.83 -13.79 -22.03
CA GLU A 183 -25.01 -12.93 -21.93
C GLU A 183 -25.62 -12.97 -20.52
N GLU A 184 -25.80 -14.17 -19.96
CA GLU A 184 -26.30 -14.35 -18.59
C GLU A 184 -25.37 -13.72 -17.55
N ARG A 185 -24.04 -13.85 -17.76
CA ARG A 185 -23.05 -13.24 -16.89
C ARG A 185 -23.10 -11.70 -16.93
N GLN A 186 -23.27 -11.12 -18.12
CA GLN A 186 -23.43 -9.66 -18.25
C GLN A 186 -24.72 -9.17 -17.59
N GLU A 187 -25.80 -9.91 -17.70
CA GLU A 187 -27.07 -9.56 -17.08
C GLU A 187 -26.99 -9.63 -15.55
N MET A 188 -26.32 -10.65 -15.01
CA MET A 188 -26.03 -10.78 -13.59
C MET A 188 -25.17 -9.60 -13.07
N ILE A 189 -24.10 -9.23 -13.79
CA ILE A 189 -23.24 -8.10 -13.44
C ILE A 189 -24.04 -6.78 -13.46
N ARG A 190 -24.85 -6.54 -14.48
CA ARG A 190 -25.73 -5.36 -14.54
C ARG A 190 -26.69 -5.30 -13.35
N GLY A 191 -27.27 -6.43 -12.96
CA GLY A 191 -28.14 -6.52 -11.80
C GLY A 191 -27.44 -6.21 -10.47
N MET A 192 -26.18 -6.67 -10.31
CA MET A 192 -25.38 -6.34 -9.13
C MET A 192 -25.01 -4.85 -9.08
N VAL A 193 -24.57 -4.29 -10.20
CA VAL A 193 -24.20 -2.86 -10.32
C VAL A 193 -25.42 -1.97 -10.07
N SER A 194 -26.60 -2.33 -10.60
CA SER A 194 -27.85 -1.59 -10.37
C SER A 194 -28.23 -1.57 -8.89
N ARG A 195 -28.17 -2.72 -8.20
CA ARG A 195 -28.46 -2.82 -6.76
C ARG A 195 -27.48 -2.00 -5.92
N LEU A 196 -26.17 -2.04 -6.26
CA LEU A 196 -25.15 -1.22 -5.58
C LEU A 196 -25.43 0.27 -5.80
N SER A 197 -25.76 0.67 -7.03
CA SER A 197 -26.11 2.06 -7.38
C SER A 197 -27.34 2.56 -6.61
N GLU A 198 -28.37 1.77 -6.54
CA GLU A 198 -29.61 2.10 -5.82
C GLU A 198 -29.35 2.24 -4.32
N ARG A 199 -28.64 1.30 -3.69
CA ARG A 199 -28.25 1.38 -2.28
C ARG A 199 -27.40 2.62 -2.00
N LEU A 200 -26.37 2.89 -2.80
CA LEU A 200 -25.48 4.03 -2.59
C LEU A 200 -26.20 5.37 -2.79
N SER A 201 -27.20 5.44 -3.68
CA SER A 201 -28.00 6.64 -3.91
C SER A 201 -29.01 6.90 -2.77
N THR A 202 -29.45 5.86 -2.07
CA THR A 202 -30.46 5.95 -1.00
C THR A 202 -29.83 6.09 0.37
N ASP A 203 -28.87 5.24 0.69
CA ASP A 203 -28.27 5.12 2.03
C ASP A 203 -26.89 5.80 2.11
N GLY A 204 -26.35 6.25 0.97
CA GLY A 204 -24.97 6.69 0.88
C GLY A 204 -23.98 5.51 0.97
N GLY A 205 -22.70 5.80 1.05
CA GLY A 205 -21.67 4.79 1.21
C GLY A 205 -20.26 5.39 1.30
N SER A 206 -19.29 4.53 1.58
CA SER A 206 -17.89 4.92 1.66
C SER A 206 -17.35 5.37 0.29
N PRO A 207 -16.32 6.22 0.24
CA PRO A 207 -15.65 6.59 -1.02
C PRO A 207 -15.23 5.39 -1.87
N ASN A 208 -14.86 4.28 -1.22
CA ASN A 208 -14.46 3.04 -1.90
C ASN A 208 -15.64 2.35 -2.59
N GLU A 209 -16.81 2.32 -1.98
CA GLU A 209 -18.00 1.76 -2.60
C GLU A 209 -18.42 2.59 -3.82
N TRP A 210 -18.33 3.91 -3.75
CA TRP A 210 -18.53 4.80 -4.89
C TRP A 210 -17.50 4.57 -6.00
N ALA A 211 -16.21 4.40 -5.64
CA ALA A 211 -15.16 4.08 -6.61
C ALA A 211 -15.38 2.72 -7.29
N ARG A 212 -15.82 1.69 -6.54
CA ARG A 212 -16.22 0.38 -7.11
C ARG A 212 -17.38 0.51 -8.08
N LEU A 213 -18.40 1.29 -7.73
CA LEU A 213 -19.52 1.54 -8.62
C LEU A 213 -19.09 2.22 -9.92
N ILE A 214 -18.26 3.27 -9.82
CA ILE A 214 -17.73 4.00 -10.99
C ILE A 214 -16.92 3.08 -11.89
N ASN A 215 -16.02 2.27 -11.31
CA ASN A 215 -15.22 1.30 -12.06
C ASN A 215 -16.10 0.24 -12.74
N ALA A 216 -17.10 -0.28 -12.04
CA ALA A 216 -18.02 -1.27 -12.59
C ALA A 216 -18.88 -0.71 -13.75
N LEU A 217 -19.33 0.54 -13.63
CA LEU A 217 -20.05 1.24 -14.71
C LEU A 217 -19.16 1.54 -15.93
N GLY A 218 -17.85 1.69 -15.73
CA GLY A 218 -16.90 1.91 -16.83
C GLY A 218 -16.56 0.66 -17.63
N VAL A 219 -16.92 -0.53 -17.14
CA VAL A 219 -16.67 -1.85 -17.78
C VAL A 219 -17.93 -2.43 -18.45
N LEU A 220 -19.11 -1.93 -18.11
CA LEU A 220 -20.42 -2.34 -18.67
C LEU A 220 -20.75 -1.61 -19.99
#